data_d6b1311f8cf43839bdcd4e6caf6f4238
#
_entry.id   d6b1311f8cf43839bdcd4e6caf6f4238
#
_cell.length_a   1.000
_cell.length_b   1.000
_cell.length_c   1.000
_cell.angle_alpha   90.00
_cell.angle_beta   90.00
_cell.angle_gamma   90.00
#
_symmetry.space_group_name_H-M   'P 1'
#
loop_
_entity.id
_entity.type
_entity.pdbx_description
1 polymer ?
#
loop_
_entity_poly.entity_id
_entity_poly.type
_entity_poly.pdbx_seq_one_letter_code
_entity_poly.pdbx_strand_id
1 'polypeptide(L)'
;MDLTLAERFALIGLNGRESEHRETAKRNVLKLLAAAVYLEENYNTGADTWIFKEEEMRTAVKKGDKKALERTYAKRLQSQQLISRVNSLLGCDLYYDKNIKLKTYVSDPKEFDCQLDLLKAEFLEDGTISDESIIMMWLLLESLCFFQVFSSYEQDKITKRITGLSNESALAKALYPIKLCSLWGTAATGFLRLKSQLAATEIGKGLNFIFPFLERKQSIFIDTEEYFPNAEMRLKNVLDRISSQGHIYEVLRGGAVPVVKIDNIKYELIPEAVGGRIPIHGVRLRLYNL
;
A
#
# COMPACT_ATOMS: atom_id res chain seq x y z
N MET A 1 6.87 -7.67 20.75
CA MET A 1 5.54 -8.32 20.81
C MET A 1 5.48 -9.24 19.61
N ASP A 2 5.21 -10.52 19.82
CA ASP A 2 5.21 -11.46 18.68
C ASP A 2 3.86 -11.40 17.97
N LEU A 3 3.83 -10.67 16.86
CA LEU A 3 2.66 -10.63 15.98
C LEU A 3 2.62 -11.89 15.14
N THR A 4 1.43 -12.47 14.98
CA THR A 4 1.25 -13.59 14.06
C THR A 4 1.41 -13.14 12.59
N LEU A 5 1.62 -14.07 11.69
CA LEU A 5 1.74 -13.79 10.24
C LEU A 5 0.54 -12.95 9.74
N ALA A 6 -0.68 -13.34 10.11
CA ALA A 6 -1.89 -12.65 9.70
C ALA A 6 -2.00 -11.24 10.34
N GLU A 7 -1.53 -11.06 11.57
CA GLU A 7 -1.48 -9.75 12.24
C GLU A 7 -0.44 -8.83 11.59
N ARG A 8 0.76 -9.33 11.28
CA ARG A 8 1.80 -8.60 10.55
C ARG A 8 1.31 -8.17 9.17
N PHE A 9 0.67 -9.08 8.44
CA PHE A 9 0.08 -8.75 7.14
C PHE A 9 -1.07 -7.74 7.27
N ALA A 10 -1.94 -7.86 8.29
CA ALA A 10 -3.01 -6.91 8.54
C ALA A 10 -2.47 -5.52 8.89
N LEU A 11 -1.41 -5.43 9.70
CA LEU A 11 -0.76 -4.17 10.05
C LEU A 11 -0.31 -3.39 8.81
N ILE A 12 0.40 -4.05 7.90
CA ILE A 12 0.85 -3.41 6.64
C ILE A 12 -0.33 -3.23 5.68
N GLY A 13 -1.13 -4.26 5.55
CA GLY A 13 -2.19 -4.36 4.56
C GLY A 13 -3.39 -3.45 4.79
N LEU A 14 -3.77 -3.15 6.02
CA LEU A 14 -4.90 -2.28 6.34
C LEU A 14 -4.50 -0.80 6.43
N ASN A 15 -3.21 -0.50 6.51
CA ASN A 15 -2.71 0.87 6.63
C ASN A 15 -3.07 1.71 5.40
N GLY A 16 -3.59 2.91 5.60
CA GLY A 16 -3.88 4.00 4.70
C GLY A 16 -4.15 3.64 3.23
N ARG A 17 -5.42 3.53 2.80
CA ARG A 17 -5.73 3.12 1.43
C ARG A 17 -6.86 3.92 0.82
N GLU A 18 -6.48 4.86 -0.01
CA GLU A 18 -7.34 6.00 -0.30
C GLU A 18 -7.46 6.41 -1.78
N SER A 19 -7.33 5.50 -2.74
CA SER A 19 -7.69 5.76 -4.13
C SER A 19 -8.54 4.62 -4.69
N GLU A 20 -9.16 4.76 -5.85
CA GLU A 20 -9.93 3.68 -6.49
C GLU A 20 -9.09 2.41 -6.68
N HIS A 21 -7.81 2.55 -7.04
CA HIS A 21 -6.88 1.42 -7.09
C HIS A 21 -6.62 0.82 -5.71
N ARG A 22 -6.71 1.62 -4.67
CA ARG A 22 -6.57 1.18 -3.29
C ARG A 22 -7.80 0.43 -2.81
N GLU A 23 -8.98 0.71 -3.31
CA GLU A 23 -10.14 -0.14 -3.05
C GLU A 23 -9.90 -1.57 -3.54
N THR A 24 -9.35 -1.72 -4.75
CA THR A 24 -8.95 -3.03 -5.27
C THR A 24 -7.87 -3.67 -4.40
N ALA A 25 -6.84 -2.93 -4.01
CA ALA A 25 -5.80 -3.39 -3.11
C ALA A 25 -6.37 -3.76 -1.73
N LYS A 26 -7.28 -2.97 -1.18
CA LYS A 26 -7.97 -3.30 0.07
C LYS A 26 -8.78 -4.58 -0.05
N ARG A 27 -9.54 -4.75 -1.14
CA ARG A 27 -10.27 -6.00 -1.40
C ARG A 27 -9.33 -7.19 -1.49
N ASN A 28 -8.16 -7.02 -2.11
CA ASN A 28 -7.14 -8.04 -2.18
C ASN A 28 -6.56 -8.36 -0.80
N VAL A 29 -6.24 -7.35 0.01
CA VAL A 29 -5.81 -7.56 1.40
C VAL A 29 -6.82 -8.37 2.18
N LEU A 30 -8.10 -8.01 2.11
CA LEU A 30 -9.14 -8.74 2.85
C LEU A 30 -9.34 -10.19 2.36
N LYS A 31 -9.06 -10.47 1.08
CA LYS A 31 -9.01 -11.84 0.55
C LYS A 31 -7.79 -12.59 1.09
N LEU A 32 -6.64 -11.95 1.03
CA LEU A 32 -5.36 -12.55 1.39
C LEU A 32 -5.18 -12.69 2.90
N LEU A 33 -5.94 -11.92 3.71
CA LEU A 33 -6.04 -12.18 5.13
C LEU A 33 -6.58 -13.59 5.41
N ALA A 34 -7.54 -14.07 4.62
CA ALA A 34 -8.01 -15.44 4.73
C ALA A 34 -6.94 -16.47 4.33
N ALA A 35 -6.10 -16.13 3.34
CA ALA A 35 -4.97 -16.97 2.97
C ALA A 35 -3.89 -16.98 4.05
N ALA A 36 -3.60 -15.83 4.67
CA ALA A 36 -2.64 -15.74 5.77
C ALA A 36 -3.08 -16.58 6.97
N VAL A 37 -4.37 -16.49 7.35
CA VAL A 37 -4.96 -17.31 8.42
C VAL A 37 -4.87 -18.80 8.08
N TYR A 38 -5.23 -19.19 6.87
CA TYR A 38 -5.12 -20.58 6.42
C TYR A 38 -3.68 -21.10 6.51
N LEU A 39 -2.69 -20.31 6.07
CA LEU A 39 -1.28 -20.70 6.15
C LEU A 39 -0.84 -20.84 7.61
N GLU A 40 -1.23 -19.91 8.47
CA GLU A 40 -0.92 -19.92 9.90
C GLU A 40 -1.50 -21.16 10.61
N GLU A 41 -2.75 -21.52 10.32
CA GLU A 41 -3.41 -22.72 10.86
C GLU A 41 -2.79 -24.04 10.37
N ASN A 42 -2.10 -24.01 9.23
CA ASN A 42 -1.44 -25.18 8.64
C ASN A 42 0.09 -25.16 8.81
N TYR A 43 0.61 -24.30 9.69
CA TYR A 43 2.01 -24.33 10.06
C TYR A 43 2.30 -25.54 10.98
N ASN A 44 3.23 -26.39 10.55
CA ASN A 44 3.64 -27.53 11.34
C ASN A 44 4.82 -27.18 12.25
N THR A 45 4.52 -26.85 13.50
CA THR A 45 5.52 -26.50 14.51
C THR A 45 6.51 -27.61 14.83
N GLY A 46 6.12 -28.89 14.64
CA GLY A 46 7.00 -30.04 14.91
C GLY A 46 8.06 -30.26 13.83
N ALA A 47 7.77 -29.89 12.58
CA ALA A 47 8.67 -29.99 11.44
C ALA A 47 9.21 -28.64 10.97
N ASP A 48 8.79 -27.54 11.60
CA ASP A 48 9.13 -26.17 11.23
C ASP A 48 8.88 -25.88 9.73
N THR A 49 7.73 -26.34 9.24
CA THR A 49 7.37 -26.28 7.81
C THR A 49 5.96 -25.78 7.58
N TRP A 50 5.77 -25.07 6.48
CA TRP A 50 4.46 -24.64 6.00
C TRP A 50 3.86 -25.68 5.06
N ILE A 51 2.75 -26.30 5.49
CA ILE A 51 2.02 -27.30 4.70
C ILE A 51 0.75 -26.66 4.18
N PHE A 52 0.63 -26.54 2.86
CA PHE A 52 -0.58 -26.01 2.25
C PHE A 52 -0.93 -26.70 0.94
N LYS A 53 -2.22 -26.67 0.61
CA LYS A 53 -2.74 -27.08 -0.69
C LYS A 53 -3.42 -25.90 -1.34
N GLU A 54 -3.08 -25.63 -2.59
CA GLU A 54 -3.61 -24.49 -3.33
C GLU A 54 -5.14 -24.45 -3.35
N GLU A 55 -5.79 -25.60 -3.60
CA GLU A 55 -7.26 -25.71 -3.66
C GLU A 55 -7.94 -25.40 -2.31
N GLU A 56 -7.35 -25.83 -1.22
CA GLU A 56 -7.86 -25.56 0.13
C GLU A 56 -7.70 -24.07 0.46
N MET A 57 -6.54 -23.47 0.14
CA MET A 57 -6.29 -22.04 0.31
C MET A 57 -7.23 -21.19 -0.56
N ARG A 58 -7.45 -21.57 -1.83
CA ARG A 58 -8.45 -20.92 -2.69
C ARG A 58 -9.86 -21.02 -2.11
N THR A 59 -10.20 -22.12 -1.52
CA THR A 59 -11.49 -22.34 -0.85
C THR A 59 -11.63 -21.46 0.39
N ALA A 60 -10.60 -21.38 1.24
CA ALA A 60 -10.55 -20.48 2.39
C ALA A 60 -10.75 -19.01 1.99
N VAL A 61 -10.08 -18.58 0.92
CA VAL A 61 -10.23 -17.21 0.37
C VAL A 61 -11.63 -16.95 -0.18
N LYS A 62 -12.27 -17.93 -0.82
CA LYS A 62 -13.64 -17.79 -1.34
C LYS A 62 -14.69 -17.75 -0.23
N LYS A 63 -14.57 -18.62 0.76
CA LYS A 63 -15.54 -18.79 1.85
C LYS A 63 -15.32 -17.78 2.99
N GLY A 64 -14.13 -17.21 3.13
CA GLY A 64 -13.79 -16.30 4.21
C GLY A 64 -14.69 -15.05 4.24
N ASP A 65 -15.26 -14.77 5.40
CA ASP A 65 -15.99 -13.52 5.63
C ASP A 65 -14.99 -12.37 5.79
N LYS A 66 -14.78 -11.65 4.70
CA LYS A 66 -13.85 -10.52 4.61
C LYS A 66 -14.14 -9.42 5.63
N LYS A 67 -15.43 -9.16 5.91
CA LYS A 67 -15.82 -8.13 6.89
C LYS A 67 -15.57 -8.59 8.32
N ALA A 68 -15.78 -9.87 8.60
CA ALA A 68 -15.46 -10.46 9.89
C ALA A 68 -13.95 -10.46 10.12
N LEU A 69 -13.15 -10.88 9.13
CA LEU A 69 -11.69 -10.86 9.19
C LEU A 69 -11.16 -9.43 9.41
N GLU A 70 -11.60 -8.44 8.60
CA GLU A 70 -11.24 -7.04 8.82
C GLU A 70 -11.52 -6.61 10.24
N ARG A 71 -12.73 -6.89 10.74
CA ARG A 71 -13.17 -6.51 12.08
C ARG A 71 -12.33 -7.17 13.18
N THR A 72 -12.04 -8.46 13.03
CA THR A 72 -11.27 -9.25 14.01
C THR A 72 -9.84 -8.73 14.11
N TYR A 73 -9.13 -8.62 12.98
CA TYR A 73 -7.73 -8.19 12.98
C TYR A 73 -7.57 -6.71 13.31
N ALA A 74 -8.45 -5.84 12.80
CA ALA A 74 -8.45 -4.45 13.20
C ALA A 74 -8.69 -4.29 14.72
N LYS A 75 -9.63 -5.04 15.31
CA LYS A 75 -9.89 -4.99 16.75
C LYS A 75 -8.70 -5.50 17.57
N ARG A 76 -8.05 -6.59 17.15
CA ARG A 76 -6.85 -7.12 17.82
C ARG A 76 -5.72 -6.11 17.80
N LEU A 77 -5.38 -5.57 16.63
CA LEU A 77 -4.32 -4.57 16.50
C LEU A 77 -4.66 -3.25 17.22
N GLN A 78 -5.94 -2.85 17.26
CA GLN A 78 -6.38 -1.69 18.05
C GLN A 78 -6.23 -1.92 19.54
N SER A 79 -6.54 -3.10 20.06
CA SER A 79 -6.35 -3.42 21.48
C SER A 79 -4.87 -3.39 21.92
N GLN A 80 -3.97 -3.60 20.97
CA GLN A 80 -2.52 -3.50 21.12
C GLN A 80 -1.95 -2.10 20.82
N GLN A 81 -2.81 -1.15 20.48
CA GLN A 81 -2.45 0.22 20.06
C GLN A 81 -1.57 0.27 18.78
N LEU A 82 -1.59 -0.79 17.97
CA LEU A 82 -0.78 -0.90 16.76
C LEU A 82 -1.48 -0.34 15.50
N ILE A 83 -2.79 -0.08 15.59
CA ILE A 83 -3.57 0.50 14.51
C ILE A 83 -4.67 1.40 15.09
N SER A 84 -4.92 2.53 14.44
CA SER A 84 -6.02 3.42 14.77
C SER A 84 -6.95 3.59 13.56
N ARG A 85 -8.24 3.86 13.83
CA ARG A 85 -9.18 4.20 12.78
C ARG A 85 -9.20 5.72 12.58
N VAL A 86 -9.09 6.16 11.33
CA VAL A 86 -9.14 7.57 10.94
C VAL A 86 -10.21 7.81 9.88
N ASN A 87 -10.50 9.07 9.60
CA ASN A 87 -11.33 9.45 8.45
C ASN A 87 -10.58 9.13 7.15
N SER A 88 -11.31 9.00 6.03
CA SER A 88 -10.64 8.80 4.75
C SER A 88 -10.04 10.10 4.25
N LEU A 89 -8.78 10.09 3.84
CA LEU A 89 -8.10 11.22 3.19
C LEU A 89 -8.81 11.63 1.87
N LEU A 90 -9.51 10.69 1.23
CA LEU A 90 -10.39 10.97 0.10
C LEU A 90 -11.51 11.97 0.45
N GLY A 91 -11.86 12.11 1.71
CA GLY A 91 -12.79 13.14 2.17
C GLY A 91 -12.31 14.58 1.93
N CYS A 92 -11.01 14.75 1.64
CA CYS A 92 -10.41 16.03 1.24
C CYS A 92 -10.44 16.24 -0.28
N ASP A 93 -10.81 15.23 -1.08
CA ASP A 93 -10.84 15.31 -2.54
C ASP A 93 -12.21 15.79 -3.04
N LEU A 94 -12.23 16.83 -3.85
CA LEU A 94 -13.44 17.39 -4.47
C LEU A 94 -14.12 16.44 -5.45
N TYR A 95 -13.36 15.52 -6.03
CA TYR A 95 -13.84 14.55 -7.02
C TYR A 95 -14.17 13.18 -6.41
N TYR A 96 -14.09 13.08 -5.09
CA TYR A 96 -14.39 11.83 -4.40
C TYR A 96 -15.89 11.51 -4.45
N ASP A 97 -16.19 10.31 -4.93
CA ASP A 97 -17.55 9.77 -4.85
C ASP A 97 -17.85 9.30 -3.42
N LYS A 98 -18.70 10.03 -2.72
CA LYS A 98 -19.12 9.76 -1.33
C LYS A 98 -19.80 8.40 -1.12
N ASN A 99 -20.11 7.67 -2.20
CA ASN A 99 -20.70 6.33 -2.12
C ASN A 99 -19.72 5.23 -1.71
N ILE A 100 -18.40 5.48 -1.78
CA ILE A 100 -17.38 4.52 -1.37
C ILE A 100 -17.14 4.65 0.15
N LYS A 101 -17.73 3.75 0.93
CA LYS A 101 -17.54 3.68 2.39
C LYS A 101 -16.34 2.77 2.73
N LEU A 102 -15.14 3.26 2.56
CA LEU A 102 -13.94 2.58 3.02
C LEU A 102 -13.65 2.95 4.48
N LYS A 103 -13.36 1.94 5.30
CA LYS A 103 -12.75 2.18 6.61
C LYS A 103 -11.26 2.39 6.39
N THR A 104 -10.73 3.47 6.91
CA THR A 104 -9.32 3.80 6.85
C THR A 104 -8.68 3.58 8.20
N TYR A 105 -7.50 2.99 8.18
CA TYR A 105 -6.70 2.72 9.38
C TYR A 105 -5.31 3.30 9.19
N VAL A 106 -4.71 3.72 10.29
CA VAL A 106 -3.30 4.12 10.36
C VAL A 106 -2.59 3.21 11.32
N SER A 107 -1.54 2.58 10.87
CA SER A 107 -0.69 1.72 11.68
C SER A 107 0.31 2.55 12.47
N ASP A 108 0.69 2.07 13.66
CA ASP A 108 1.77 2.68 14.42
C ASP A 108 3.04 2.77 13.55
N PRO A 109 3.64 3.96 13.40
CA PRO A 109 4.76 4.15 12.49
C PRO A 109 5.98 3.31 12.81
N LYS A 110 6.25 3.12 14.10
CA LYS A 110 7.43 2.37 14.55
C LYS A 110 7.30 0.89 14.22
N GLU A 111 6.14 0.30 14.52
CA GLU A 111 5.89 -1.10 14.25
C GLU A 111 5.78 -1.34 12.75
N PHE A 112 5.13 -0.43 12.02
CA PHE A 112 5.02 -0.50 10.56
C PHE A 112 6.40 -0.50 9.87
N ASP A 113 7.26 0.45 10.25
CA ASP A 113 8.61 0.54 9.71
C ASP A 113 9.46 -0.67 10.15
N CYS A 114 9.33 -1.15 11.40
CA CYS A 114 10.00 -2.35 11.89
C CYS A 114 9.66 -3.59 11.04
N GLN A 115 8.38 -3.82 10.73
CA GLN A 115 7.96 -4.95 9.90
C GLN A 115 8.49 -4.86 8.46
N LEU A 116 8.58 -3.65 7.91
CA LEU A 116 9.18 -3.45 6.58
C LEU A 116 10.69 -3.62 6.60
N ASP A 117 11.38 -3.14 7.63
CA ASP A 117 12.83 -3.23 7.74
C ASP A 117 13.29 -4.69 7.91
N LEU A 118 12.51 -5.53 8.62
CA LEU A 118 12.76 -6.98 8.67
C LEU A 118 12.72 -7.60 7.26
N LEU A 119 11.70 -7.27 6.46
CA LEU A 119 11.62 -7.77 5.08
C LEU A 119 12.75 -7.22 4.19
N LYS A 120 13.12 -5.95 4.38
CA LYS A 120 14.24 -5.34 3.64
C LYS A 120 15.56 -6.01 3.98
N ALA A 121 15.83 -6.25 5.25
CA ALA A 121 17.05 -6.92 5.70
C ALA A 121 17.20 -8.30 5.02
N GLU A 122 16.11 -9.09 4.96
CA GLU A 122 16.19 -10.43 4.37
C GLU A 122 16.24 -10.42 2.82
N PHE A 123 15.56 -9.48 2.16
CA PHE A 123 15.46 -9.46 0.69
C PHE A 123 16.49 -8.59 -0.02
N LEU A 124 17.06 -7.59 0.66
CA LEU A 124 18.02 -6.65 0.06
C LEU A 124 19.47 -6.95 0.43
N GLU A 125 19.69 -7.70 1.51
CA GLU A 125 21.00 -8.14 1.96
C GLU A 125 21.27 -9.58 1.51
N ASP A 126 22.55 -9.98 1.51
CA ASP A 126 22.93 -11.35 1.22
C ASP A 126 22.68 -12.22 2.43
N GLY A 127 21.97 -13.34 2.25
CA GLY A 127 21.64 -14.25 3.33
C GLY A 127 20.49 -15.19 3.00
N THR A 128 20.13 -16.01 3.99
CA THR A 128 18.96 -16.88 3.92
C THR A 128 17.70 -16.07 4.21
N ILE A 129 16.65 -16.32 3.44
CA ILE A 129 15.35 -15.70 3.63
C ILE A 129 14.47 -16.70 4.40
N SER A 130 13.86 -16.25 5.48
CA SER A 130 12.95 -17.08 6.27
C SER A 130 11.68 -17.42 5.49
N ASP A 131 11.10 -18.57 5.78
CA ASP A 131 9.83 -18.98 5.17
C ASP A 131 8.70 -17.98 5.45
N GLU A 132 8.70 -17.40 6.64
CA GLU A 132 7.72 -16.38 7.02
C GLU A 132 7.84 -15.11 6.16
N SER A 133 9.07 -14.66 5.90
CA SER A 133 9.34 -13.53 5.00
C SER A 133 9.00 -13.85 3.55
N ILE A 134 9.19 -15.09 3.10
CA ILE A 134 8.74 -15.56 1.78
C ILE A 134 7.23 -15.42 1.65
N ILE A 135 6.48 -15.91 2.63
CA ILE A 135 5.01 -15.83 2.64
C ILE A 135 4.56 -14.37 2.71
N MET A 136 5.17 -13.58 3.59
CA MET A 136 4.83 -12.17 3.77
C MET A 136 5.03 -11.37 2.49
N MET A 137 6.17 -11.59 1.81
CA MET A 137 6.46 -10.94 0.54
C MET A 137 5.47 -11.35 -0.55
N TRP A 138 5.11 -12.63 -0.63
CA TRP A 138 4.07 -13.11 -1.54
C TRP A 138 2.71 -12.44 -1.27
N LEU A 139 2.29 -12.33 -0.01
CA LEU A 139 1.06 -11.62 0.39
C LEU A 139 1.09 -10.15 -0.03
N LEU A 140 2.23 -9.47 0.13
CA LEU A 140 2.39 -8.07 -0.27
C LEU A 140 2.33 -7.91 -1.79
N LEU A 141 2.91 -8.81 -2.56
CA LEU A 141 2.84 -8.81 -4.02
C LEU A 141 1.41 -9.02 -4.52
N GLU A 142 0.74 -10.06 -4.04
CA GLU A 142 -0.63 -10.40 -4.44
C GLU A 142 -1.64 -9.32 -4.02
N SER A 143 -1.42 -8.62 -2.89
CA SER A 143 -2.28 -7.54 -2.43
C SER A 143 -2.03 -6.21 -3.11
N LEU A 144 -0.94 -6.06 -3.86
CA LEU A 144 -0.43 -4.80 -4.42
C LEU A 144 0.15 -3.83 -3.37
N CYS A 145 0.28 -4.26 -2.10
CA CYS A 145 0.91 -3.45 -1.06
C CYS A 145 2.38 -3.21 -1.37
N PHE A 146 3.06 -4.19 -1.95
CA PHE A 146 4.46 -4.14 -2.37
C PHE A 146 4.82 -2.82 -3.08
N PHE A 147 3.99 -2.38 -4.03
CA PHE A 147 4.23 -1.18 -4.82
C PHE A 147 3.99 0.14 -4.06
N GLN A 148 3.48 0.07 -2.85
CA GLN A 148 3.21 1.24 -2.02
C GLN A 148 4.25 1.43 -0.92
N VAL A 149 4.85 0.32 -0.47
CA VAL A 149 5.72 0.32 0.72
C VAL A 149 7.21 0.25 0.37
N PHE A 150 7.56 -0.23 -0.84
CA PHE A 150 8.94 -0.27 -1.32
C PHE A 150 9.19 0.77 -2.40
N SER A 151 10.37 1.40 -2.39
CA SER A 151 10.82 2.29 -3.46
C SER A 151 11.07 1.52 -4.76
N SER A 152 11.12 2.21 -5.90
CA SER A 152 11.39 1.58 -7.20
C SER A 152 12.69 0.80 -7.21
N TYR A 153 13.72 1.32 -6.56
CA TYR A 153 15.01 0.63 -6.43
C TYR A 153 14.91 -0.67 -5.60
N GLU A 154 14.23 -0.61 -4.45
CA GLU A 154 13.97 -1.79 -3.62
C GLU A 154 13.14 -2.83 -4.38
N GLN A 155 12.10 -2.39 -5.09
CA GLN A 155 11.23 -3.25 -5.91
C GLN A 155 12.03 -4.03 -6.96
N ASP A 156 12.94 -3.37 -7.65
CA ASP A 156 13.78 -4.01 -8.66
C ASP A 156 14.73 -5.05 -8.05
N LYS A 157 15.36 -4.72 -6.93
CA LYS A 157 16.23 -5.66 -6.20
C LYS A 157 15.46 -6.87 -5.67
N ILE A 158 14.35 -6.63 -4.97
CA ILE A 158 13.50 -7.68 -4.42
C ILE A 158 12.95 -8.59 -5.52
N THR A 159 12.52 -8.02 -6.65
CA THR A 159 12.02 -8.81 -7.79
C THR A 159 13.10 -9.73 -8.37
N LYS A 160 14.34 -9.25 -8.48
CA LYS A 160 15.47 -10.08 -8.91
C LYS A 160 15.74 -11.21 -7.92
N ARG A 161 15.73 -10.90 -6.62
CA ARG A 161 15.94 -11.90 -5.55
C ARG A 161 14.85 -12.97 -5.56
N ILE A 162 13.58 -12.59 -5.71
CA ILE A 162 12.43 -13.53 -5.82
C ILE A 162 12.61 -14.48 -7.01
N THR A 163 13.09 -13.98 -8.15
CA THR A 163 13.30 -14.82 -9.34
C THR A 163 14.31 -15.94 -9.07
N GLY A 164 15.39 -15.65 -8.32
CA GLY A 164 16.37 -16.65 -7.88
C GLY A 164 15.82 -17.60 -6.80
N LEU A 165 15.01 -17.08 -5.91
CA LEU A 165 14.53 -17.78 -4.71
C LEU A 165 13.74 -19.07 -5.01
N SER A 166 13.06 -19.16 -6.15
CA SER A 166 12.37 -20.39 -6.58
C SER A 166 13.32 -21.60 -6.80
N ASN A 167 14.62 -21.36 -6.94
CA ASN A 167 15.62 -22.40 -7.04
C ASN A 167 16.22 -22.77 -5.66
N GLU A 168 16.10 -21.87 -4.69
CA GLU A 168 16.71 -21.99 -3.37
C GLU A 168 15.72 -22.51 -2.31
N SER A 169 14.42 -22.18 -2.46
CA SER A 169 13.37 -22.53 -1.51
C SER A 169 12.23 -23.31 -2.17
N ALA A 170 11.92 -24.48 -1.61
CA ALA A 170 10.79 -25.30 -2.02
C ALA A 170 9.45 -24.58 -1.76
N LEU A 171 9.35 -23.81 -0.66
CA LEU A 171 8.20 -22.99 -0.33
C LEU A 171 7.97 -21.89 -1.38
N ALA A 172 9.02 -21.15 -1.72
CA ALA A 172 8.92 -20.09 -2.73
C ALA A 172 8.50 -20.67 -4.10
N LYS A 173 9.08 -21.80 -4.50
CA LYS A 173 8.74 -22.50 -5.74
C LYS A 173 7.28 -22.93 -5.78
N ALA A 174 6.72 -23.35 -4.65
CA ALA A 174 5.32 -23.75 -4.55
C ALA A 174 4.36 -22.56 -4.46
N LEU A 175 4.73 -21.49 -3.74
CA LEU A 175 3.83 -20.39 -3.38
C LEU A 175 3.73 -19.28 -4.46
N TYR A 176 4.86 -18.83 -5.02
CA TYR A 176 4.87 -17.69 -5.95
C TYR A 176 4.09 -17.88 -7.26
N PRO A 177 3.92 -19.11 -7.81
CA PRO A 177 3.05 -19.36 -8.96
C PRO A 177 1.57 -19.16 -8.65
N ILE A 178 1.15 -19.28 -7.38
CA ILE A 178 -0.25 -19.21 -6.98
C ILE A 178 -0.74 -17.77 -7.06
N LYS A 179 -1.80 -17.57 -7.87
CA LYS A 179 -2.47 -16.29 -8.04
C LYS A 179 -3.88 -16.36 -7.46
N LEU A 180 -4.10 -15.68 -6.34
CA LEU A 180 -5.39 -15.62 -5.63
C LEU A 180 -6.20 -14.38 -6.00
N CYS A 181 -5.52 -13.32 -6.41
CA CYS A 181 -6.15 -12.07 -6.83
C CYS A 181 -6.17 -11.99 -8.36
N SER A 182 -7.30 -11.51 -8.93
CA SER A 182 -7.57 -11.57 -10.36
C SER A 182 -6.57 -10.78 -11.21
N LEU A 183 -6.44 -11.17 -12.50
CA LEU A 183 -5.57 -10.59 -13.55
C LEU A 183 -5.63 -9.05 -13.67
N TRP A 184 -6.71 -8.39 -13.25
CA TRP A 184 -6.78 -6.94 -13.18
C TRP A 184 -5.73 -6.35 -12.22
N GLY A 185 -5.38 -7.08 -11.16
CA GLY A 185 -4.26 -6.74 -10.29
C GLY A 185 -2.93 -6.75 -11.02
N THR A 186 -2.66 -7.79 -11.81
CA THR A 186 -1.39 -7.94 -12.57
C THR A 186 -1.26 -6.94 -13.72
N ALA A 187 -2.36 -6.64 -14.43
CA ALA A 187 -2.34 -5.59 -15.44
C ALA A 187 -2.16 -4.19 -14.84
N ALA A 188 -2.83 -3.90 -13.71
CA ALA A 188 -2.66 -2.65 -12.98
C ALA A 188 -1.25 -2.51 -12.39
N THR A 189 -0.64 -3.61 -11.90
CA THR A 189 0.73 -3.60 -11.39
C THR A 189 1.77 -3.47 -12.50
N GLY A 190 1.57 -4.13 -13.64
CA GLY A 190 2.40 -3.94 -14.82
C GLY A 190 2.34 -2.49 -15.32
N PHE A 191 1.15 -1.90 -15.32
CA PHE A 191 0.94 -0.50 -15.68
C PHE A 191 1.54 0.46 -14.64
N LEU A 192 1.38 0.20 -13.33
CA LEU A 192 1.98 1.02 -12.26
C LEU A 192 3.51 0.92 -12.29
N ARG A 193 4.05 -0.26 -12.55
CA ARG A 193 5.50 -0.45 -12.72
C ARG A 193 6.03 0.27 -13.96
N LEU A 194 5.36 0.13 -15.09
CA LEU A 194 5.70 0.85 -16.32
C LEU A 194 5.59 2.37 -16.10
N LYS A 195 4.55 2.82 -15.37
CA LYS A 195 4.36 4.23 -15.04
C LYS A 195 5.44 4.77 -14.11
N SER A 196 5.85 4.02 -13.08
CA SER A 196 6.93 4.46 -12.17
C SER A 196 8.26 4.59 -12.91
N GLN A 197 8.57 3.66 -13.81
CA GLN A 197 9.76 3.72 -14.65
C GLN A 197 9.71 4.88 -15.68
N LEU A 198 8.53 5.11 -16.27
CA LEU A 198 8.34 6.21 -17.23
C LEU A 198 8.19 7.57 -16.55
N ALA A 199 7.62 7.66 -15.35
CA ALA A 199 7.47 8.91 -14.62
C ALA A 199 8.81 9.53 -14.20
N ALA A 200 9.86 8.73 -14.09
CA ALA A 200 11.23 9.20 -13.88
C ALA A 200 11.84 9.87 -15.13
N THR A 201 11.18 9.79 -16.30
CA THR A 201 11.62 10.36 -17.57
C THR A 201 10.76 11.55 -17.99
N GLU A 202 11.30 12.42 -18.87
CA GLU A 202 10.50 13.50 -19.48
C GLU A 202 9.26 12.99 -20.24
N ILE A 203 9.34 11.80 -20.82
CA ILE A 203 8.21 11.12 -21.48
C ILE A 203 7.11 10.77 -20.48
N GLY A 204 7.48 10.36 -19.25
CA GLY A 204 6.51 10.03 -18.19
C GLY A 204 5.72 11.24 -17.70
N LYS A 205 6.34 12.41 -17.66
CA LYS A 205 5.64 13.69 -17.38
C LYS A 205 4.61 14.00 -18.46
N GLY A 206 4.93 13.72 -19.73
CA GLY A 206 4.01 13.86 -20.86
C GLY A 206 2.82 12.88 -20.83
N LEU A 207 3.03 11.64 -20.39
CA LEU A 207 1.97 10.64 -20.26
C LEU A 207 0.92 11.01 -19.20
N ASN A 208 1.31 11.66 -18.12
CA ASN A 208 0.37 12.18 -17.12
C ASN A 208 -0.54 13.26 -17.71
N PHE A 209 -0.03 14.07 -18.63
CA PHE A 209 -0.81 15.07 -19.37
C PHE A 209 -1.81 14.42 -20.36
N ILE A 210 -1.41 13.32 -21.00
CA ILE A 210 -2.26 12.61 -22.00
C ILE A 210 -3.37 11.79 -21.33
N PHE A 211 -3.15 11.28 -20.09
CA PHE A 211 -4.11 10.45 -19.38
C PHE A 211 -4.51 11.00 -17.99
N PRO A 212 -5.06 12.23 -17.92
CA PRO A 212 -5.45 12.83 -16.63
C PRO A 212 -6.50 12.03 -15.88
N PHE A 213 -7.33 11.24 -16.58
CA PHE A 213 -8.31 10.34 -16.00
C PHE A 213 -7.65 9.21 -15.19
N LEU A 214 -6.54 8.63 -15.67
CA LEU A 214 -5.80 7.59 -14.96
C LEU A 214 -5.10 8.15 -13.72
N GLU A 215 -4.64 9.37 -13.80
CA GLU A 215 -4.02 10.05 -12.66
C GLU A 215 -5.03 10.34 -11.55
N ARG A 216 -6.23 10.82 -11.90
CA ARG A 216 -7.32 11.04 -10.92
C ARG A 216 -7.68 9.79 -10.12
N LYS A 217 -7.61 8.61 -10.74
CA LYS A 217 -7.86 7.34 -10.05
C LYS A 217 -6.75 6.91 -9.09
N GLN A 218 -5.56 7.48 -9.22
CA GLN A 218 -4.36 7.08 -8.47
C GLN A 218 -3.87 8.12 -7.49
N SER A 219 -4.48 9.30 -7.48
CA SER A 219 -4.05 10.45 -6.70
C SER A 219 -5.25 11.09 -5.99
N ILE A 220 -4.97 11.89 -4.98
CA ILE A 220 -5.97 12.62 -4.19
C ILE A 220 -5.77 14.08 -4.47
N PHE A 221 -6.82 14.83 -4.78
CA PHE A 221 -6.75 16.27 -4.95
C PHE A 221 -7.28 16.97 -3.71
N ILE A 222 -6.43 17.73 -3.04
CA ILE A 222 -6.79 18.54 -1.88
C ILE A 222 -6.94 19.99 -2.35
N ASP A 223 -8.15 20.52 -2.23
CA ASP A 223 -8.46 21.92 -2.46
C ASP A 223 -7.84 22.77 -1.34
N THR A 224 -7.19 23.89 -1.73
CA THR A 224 -6.63 24.85 -0.80
C THR A 224 -7.57 26.04 -0.53
N GLU A 225 -8.78 26.05 -1.15
CA GLU A 225 -9.79 27.13 -1.08
C GLU A 225 -9.29 28.47 -1.65
N GLU A 226 -8.00 28.75 -1.50
CA GLU A 226 -7.33 29.97 -1.98
C GLU A 226 -6.09 29.63 -2.80
N TYR A 227 -5.70 30.59 -3.61
CA TYR A 227 -4.41 30.55 -4.33
C TYR A 227 -3.27 30.97 -3.41
N PHE A 228 -2.35 30.07 -3.15
CA PHE A 228 -1.11 30.37 -2.42
C PHE A 228 0.08 30.38 -3.37
N PRO A 229 0.63 31.56 -3.68
CA PRO A 229 1.83 31.66 -4.52
C PRO A 229 3.07 31.13 -3.80
N ASN A 230 3.11 31.25 -2.47
CA ASN A 230 4.20 30.73 -1.65
C ASN A 230 4.00 29.22 -1.38
N ALA A 231 5.03 28.42 -1.72
CA ALA A 231 5.02 26.98 -1.56
C ALA A 231 4.89 26.55 -0.08
N GLU A 232 5.50 27.27 0.85
CA GLU A 232 5.44 26.96 2.28
C GLU A 232 4.04 27.21 2.86
N MET A 233 3.40 28.31 2.50
CA MET A 233 2.03 28.63 2.93
C MET A 233 1.04 27.59 2.38
N ARG A 234 1.19 27.22 1.09
CA ARG A 234 0.38 26.18 0.47
C ARG A 234 0.56 24.84 1.16
N LEU A 235 1.82 24.44 1.43
CA LEU A 235 2.11 23.21 2.16
C LEU A 235 1.46 23.21 3.54
N LYS A 236 1.63 24.30 4.29
CA LYS A 236 1.03 24.43 5.62
C LYS A 236 -0.48 24.27 5.60
N ASN A 237 -1.18 24.96 4.67
CA ASN A 237 -2.64 24.84 4.53
C ASN A 237 -3.08 23.40 4.28
N VAL A 238 -2.41 22.69 3.37
CA VAL A 238 -2.70 21.29 3.06
C VAL A 238 -2.45 20.40 4.27
N LEU A 239 -1.34 20.59 5.00
CA LEU A 239 -1.00 19.80 6.17
C LEU A 239 -1.96 20.03 7.33
N ASP A 240 -2.38 21.28 7.56
CA ASP A 240 -3.39 21.62 8.57
C ASP A 240 -4.72 20.92 8.26
N ARG A 241 -5.11 20.86 6.98
CA ARG A 241 -6.32 20.16 6.55
C ARG A 241 -6.21 18.63 6.73
N ILE A 242 -5.07 18.04 6.37
CA ILE A 242 -4.79 16.60 6.59
C ILE A 242 -4.84 16.28 8.08
N SER A 243 -4.18 17.08 8.92
CA SER A 243 -4.14 16.92 10.37
C SER A 243 -5.53 17.03 11.00
N SER A 244 -6.37 17.98 10.54
CA SER A 244 -7.73 18.17 11.03
C SER A 244 -8.64 16.94 10.80
N GLN A 245 -8.31 16.08 9.85
CA GLN A 245 -8.98 14.81 9.59
C GLN A 245 -8.45 13.63 10.43
N GLY A 246 -7.43 13.89 11.28
CA GLY A 246 -6.85 12.90 12.18
C GLY A 246 -5.69 12.10 11.59
N HIS A 247 -5.16 12.52 10.42
CA HIS A 247 -4.00 11.89 9.82
C HIS A 247 -2.69 12.39 10.43
N ILE A 248 -1.70 11.50 10.48
CA ILE A 248 -0.34 11.82 10.90
C ILE A 248 0.52 12.10 9.66
N TYR A 249 1.43 13.04 9.78
CA TYR A 249 2.35 13.35 8.70
C TYR A 249 3.76 13.71 9.19
N GLU A 250 4.71 13.55 8.28
CA GLU A 250 6.11 13.95 8.43
C GLU A 250 6.58 14.57 7.10
N VAL A 251 7.17 15.76 7.15
CA VAL A 251 7.72 16.41 5.95
C VAL A 251 9.13 15.89 5.71
N LEU A 252 9.30 15.10 4.66
CA LEU A 252 10.59 14.49 4.30
C LEU A 252 11.46 15.45 3.46
N ARG A 253 10.83 16.27 2.61
CA ARG A 253 11.50 17.22 1.75
C ARG A 253 10.58 18.42 1.50
N GLY A 254 11.11 19.63 1.67
CA GLY A 254 10.43 20.89 1.33
C GLY A 254 10.60 21.29 -0.14
N GLY A 255 10.21 22.52 -0.47
CA GLY A 255 10.39 23.12 -1.79
C GLY A 255 9.11 23.21 -2.63
N ALA A 256 9.25 23.42 -3.93
CA ALA A 256 8.12 23.65 -4.84
C ALA A 256 7.19 22.43 -4.96
N VAL A 257 7.77 21.24 -4.93
CA VAL A 257 7.07 19.95 -4.86
C VAL A 257 7.58 19.20 -3.63
N PRO A 258 6.98 19.44 -2.47
CA PRO A 258 7.39 18.79 -1.23
C PRO A 258 7.06 17.30 -1.23
N VAL A 259 7.83 16.52 -0.46
CA VAL A 259 7.57 15.11 -0.20
C VAL A 259 7.18 14.96 1.26
N VAL A 260 6.04 14.32 1.50
CA VAL A 260 5.46 14.15 2.82
C VAL A 260 5.10 12.68 3.02
N LYS A 261 5.45 12.10 4.17
CA LYS A 261 4.96 10.80 4.62
C LYS A 261 3.63 11.05 5.33
N ILE A 262 2.54 10.52 4.81
CA ILE A 262 1.20 10.61 5.41
C ILE A 262 0.74 9.20 5.69
N ASP A 263 0.38 8.89 6.94
CA ASP A 263 -0.08 7.56 7.36
C ASP A 263 0.86 6.43 6.89
N ASN A 264 2.16 6.63 7.07
CA ASN A 264 3.23 5.72 6.67
C ASN A 264 3.47 5.59 5.15
N ILE A 265 2.74 6.33 4.32
CA ILE A 265 2.88 6.33 2.87
C ILE A 265 3.50 7.64 2.40
N LYS A 266 4.49 7.56 1.51
CA LYS A 266 5.17 8.74 0.97
C LYS A 266 4.42 9.32 -0.23
N TYR A 267 4.20 10.62 -0.21
CA TYR A 267 3.54 11.37 -1.29
C TYR A 267 4.38 12.56 -1.71
N GLU A 268 4.39 12.86 -2.99
CA GLU A 268 4.75 14.18 -3.50
C GLU A 268 3.49 15.03 -3.64
N LEU A 269 3.61 16.29 -3.25
CA LEU A 269 2.53 17.26 -3.24
C LEU A 269 2.71 18.20 -4.43
N ILE A 270 1.98 17.92 -5.51
CA ILE A 270 2.10 18.67 -6.78
C ILE A 270 1.07 19.77 -6.82
N PRO A 271 1.49 21.05 -6.89
CA PRO A 271 0.56 22.16 -7.11
C PRO A 271 -0.21 21.97 -8.42
N GLU A 272 -1.52 22.08 -8.36
CA GLU A 272 -2.39 21.91 -9.52
C GLU A 272 -3.58 22.86 -9.43
N ALA A 273 -4.04 23.33 -10.58
CA ALA A 273 -5.32 24.01 -10.71
C ALA A 273 -6.23 23.15 -11.58
N VAL A 274 -7.42 22.82 -11.08
CA VAL A 274 -8.41 22.02 -11.78
C VAL A 274 -9.69 22.83 -12.01
N GLY A 275 -10.41 22.50 -13.08
CA GLY A 275 -11.65 23.20 -13.44
C GLY A 275 -11.55 23.98 -14.74
N GLY A 276 -12.68 24.59 -15.15
CA GLY A 276 -12.83 25.30 -16.42
C GLY A 276 -12.73 26.82 -16.27
N ARG A 277 -13.88 27.54 -16.28
CA ARG A 277 -13.92 29.02 -16.21
C ARG A 277 -13.39 29.58 -14.89
N ILE A 278 -13.54 28.89 -13.80
CA ILE A 278 -13.01 29.26 -12.48
C ILE A 278 -12.07 28.12 -12.07
N PRO A 279 -10.74 28.37 -12.02
CA PRO A 279 -9.79 27.37 -11.58
C PRO A 279 -9.91 27.17 -10.06
N ILE A 280 -9.99 25.92 -9.64
CA ILE A 280 -9.87 25.52 -8.24
C ILE A 280 -8.41 25.18 -8.01
N HIS A 281 -7.76 25.95 -7.15
CA HIS A 281 -6.37 25.74 -6.79
C HIS A 281 -6.24 24.70 -5.68
N GLY A 282 -5.23 23.87 -5.77
CA GLY A 282 -5.01 22.83 -4.78
C GLY A 282 -3.69 22.11 -4.98
N VAL A 283 -3.60 20.97 -4.32
CA VAL A 283 -2.45 20.10 -4.35
C VAL A 283 -2.90 18.68 -4.65
N ARG A 284 -2.22 18.05 -5.59
CA ARG A 284 -2.41 16.64 -5.88
C ARG A 284 -1.39 15.80 -5.13
N LEU A 285 -1.87 14.89 -4.29
CA LEU A 285 -1.07 13.89 -3.63
C LEU A 285 -0.82 12.73 -4.58
N ARG A 286 0.43 12.55 -4.99
CA ARG A 286 0.86 11.43 -5.83
C ARG A 286 1.83 10.54 -5.05
N LEU A 287 1.69 9.22 -5.15
CA LEU A 287 2.61 8.28 -4.51
C LEU A 287 4.05 8.57 -4.95
N TYR A 288 4.94 8.67 -3.96
CA TYR A 288 6.37 8.88 -4.15
C TYR A 288 7.12 7.58 -3.98
N ASN A 289 7.61 7.03 -5.08
CA ASN A 289 8.27 5.71 -5.14
C ASN A 289 9.73 5.79 -5.62
N LEU A 290 10.36 6.94 -5.43
CA LEU A 290 11.79 7.13 -5.78
C LEU A 290 12.72 6.72 -4.63
#